data_f9191d0b0a1df3c2583f87cc4cd5cd3f
#
_entry.id   f9191d0b0a1df3c2583f87cc4cd5cd3f
#
_cell.length_a   1.000
_cell.length_b   1.000
_cell.length_c   1.000
_cell.angle_alpha   90.00
_cell.angle_beta   90.00
_cell.angle_gamma   90.00
#
_symmetry.space_group_name_H-M   'P 1'
#
loop_
_entity.id
_entity.type
_entity.pdbx_description
1 polymer ?
#
loop_
_entity_poly.entity_id
_entity_poly.type
_entity_poly.pdbx_seq_one_letter_code
_entity_poly.pdbx_strand_id
1 'polypeptide(L)'
;MQIQSGYGLKTREECDKMERTAEYVRKTKETDIKINLNIDGTGKADIDTGIGFFDHMLDGFARHGFFDLDVKVEGDLAVDCHHTIEDTGIVLGNAIRKALKNKKGIKRFGSCILPMDETLVLCAVDLSGRPYLVFDGEFTVERVGYMDTEMVKEFFYAVSYAAGMNLHIRVLSGGNNHHMIEAMFKAFARALDESIGYDPRITDVLSTKGSL
;
A
#
# COMPACT_ATOMS: atom_id res chain seq x y z
N MET A 1 54.97 20.24 7.02
CA MET A 1 54.33 19.47 5.95
C MET A 1 53.16 18.72 6.58
N GLN A 2 51.99 19.35 6.64
CA GLN A 2 50.77 18.79 7.26
C GLN A 2 49.98 18.11 6.16
N ILE A 3 49.72 16.82 6.33
CA ILE A 3 48.82 16.07 5.49
C ILE A 3 47.49 16.04 6.20
N GLN A 4 46.52 16.82 5.69
CA GLN A 4 45.12 16.72 6.09
C GLN A 4 44.48 15.50 5.37
N SER A 5 44.19 14.45 6.11
CA SER A 5 43.34 13.36 5.66
C SER A 5 41.88 13.65 6.09
N GLY A 6 41.13 14.30 5.22
CA GLY A 6 39.71 14.54 5.41
C GLY A 6 38.89 13.36 4.92
N TYR A 7 38.81 12.27 5.68
CA TYR A 7 37.73 11.30 5.54
C TYR A 7 36.67 11.62 6.61
N GLY A 8 35.70 12.41 6.25
CA GLY A 8 34.50 12.60 7.07
C GLY A 8 33.77 11.26 7.22
N LEU A 9 33.88 10.65 8.38
CA LEU A 9 33.04 9.54 8.80
C LEU A 9 31.61 10.09 8.86
N LYS A 10 30.80 9.71 7.89
CA LYS A 10 29.34 9.93 7.97
C LYS A 10 28.86 9.31 9.27
N THR A 11 28.15 10.07 10.08
CA THR A 11 27.53 9.57 11.30
C THR A 11 26.52 8.47 10.95
N ARG A 12 26.32 7.52 11.86
CA ARG A 12 25.36 6.40 11.67
C ARG A 12 23.96 6.89 11.31
N GLU A 13 23.58 8.11 11.74
CA GLU A 13 22.33 8.80 11.42
C GLU A 13 22.25 9.32 9.98
N GLU A 14 23.38 9.60 9.32
CA GLU A 14 23.38 10.03 7.90
C GLU A 14 23.34 8.85 6.91
N CYS A 15 23.73 7.65 7.35
CA CYS A 15 23.66 6.43 6.52
C CYS A 15 22.24 5.82 6.50
N ASP A 16 21.38 6.11 7.48
CA ASP A 16 20.06 5.47 7.67
C ASP A 16 18.87 6.23 7.05
N LYS A 17 19.08 7.40 6.45
CA LYS A 17 18.05 8.12 5.69
C LYS A 17 18.15 7.87 4.18
N MET A 18 18.29 6.63 3.75
CA MET A 18 17.95 6.34 2.36
C MET A 18 16.42 6.31 2.24
N GLU A 19 15.87 7.35 1.59
CA GLU A 19 14.45 7.42 1.27
C GLU A 19 13.95 6.09 0.74
N ARG A 20 12.86 5.55 1.32
CA ARG A 20 12.23 4.32 0.87
C ARG A 20 11.24 4.66 -0.23
N THR A 21 11.80 4.98 -1.39
CA THR A 21 11.04 5.34 -2.60
C THR A 21 11.10 4.24 -3.64
N ALA A 22 10.08 4.16 -4.50
CA ALA A 22 10.04 3.27 -5.63
C ALA A 22 9.26 3.88 -6.79
N GLU A 23 9.79 3.76 -8.00
CA GLU A 23 9.03 3.87 -9.23
C GLU A 23 8.78 2.46 -9.77
N TYR A 24 7.55 2.16 -10.16
CA TYR A 24 7.20 0.92 -10.83
C TYR A 24 6.30 1.21 -12.03
N VAL A 25 6.64 0.64 -13.17
CA VAL A 25 5.91 0.80 -14.44
C VAL A 25 5.52 -0.58 -14.95
N ARG A 26 4.28 -0.72 -15.42
CA ARG A 26 3.78 -1.92 -16.09
C ARG A 26 2.96 -1.51 -17.30
N LYS A 27 3.31 -2.06 -18.44
CA LYS A 27 2.60 -1.86 -19.69
C LYS A 27 2.18 -3.20 -20.28
N THR A 28 0.90 -3.33 -20.60
CA THR A 28 0.29 -4.47 -21.29
C THR A 28 -0.37 -4.01 -22.58
N LYS A 29 -1.28 -4.81 -23.12
CA LYS A 29 -2.17 -4.39 -24.20
C LYS A 29 -3.42 -3.69 -23.68
N GLU A 30 -3.71 -3.85 -22.39
CA GLU A 30 -4.94 -3.41 -21.71
C GLU A 30 -4.70 -2.20 -20.85
N THR A 31 -3.48 -2.07 -20.27
CA THR A 31 -3.15 -0.99 -19.34
C THR A 31 -1.75 -0.46 -19.56
N ASP A 32 -1.53 0.84 -19.29
CA ASP A 32 -0.22 1.48 -19.14
C ASP A 32 -0.21 2.21 -17.80
N ILE A 33 0.59 1.71 -16.84
CA ILE A 33 0.52 2.14 -15.44
C ILE A 33 1.91 2.55 -14.96
N LYS A 34 1.96 3.73 -14.34
CA LYS A 34 3.13 4.22 -13.64
C LYS A 34 2.76 4.63 -12.23
N ILE A 35 3.50 4.11 -11.24
CA ILE A 35 3.38 4.52 -9.84
C ILE A 35 4.74 4.97 -9.31
N ASN A 36 4.76 6.17 -8.69
CA ASN A 36 5.85 6.63 -7.83
C ASN A 36 5.35 6.62 -6.38
N LEU A 37 6.08 5.95 -5.51
CA LEU A 37 5.73 5.76 -4.11
C LEU A 37 6.89 6.16 -3.21
N ASN A 38 6.63 7.00 -2.21
CA ASN A 38 7.49 7.24 -1.06
C ASN A 38 6.76 6.78 0.20
N ILE A 39 7.25 5.72 0.85
CA ILE A 39 6.63 5.18 2.06
C ILE A 39 7.03 5.94 3.34
N ASP A 40 7.98 6.88 3.25
CA ASP A 40 8.36 7.82 4.30
C ASP A 40 7.89 9.25 3.96
N GLY A 41 6.74 9.36 3.31
CA GLY A 41 6.18 10.60 2.80
C GLY A 41 5.41 11.44 3.82
N THR A 42 4.56 12.30 3.31
CA THR A 42 3.75 13.25 4.09
C THR A 42 2.24 13.15 3.78
N GLY A 43 1.85 12.19 2.93
CA GLY A 43 0.47 11.98 2.51
C GLY A 43 0.06 12.86 1.32
N LYS A 44 0.99 13.18 0.42
CA LYS A 44 0.71 13.89 -0.83
C LYS A 44 0.32 12.88 -1.91
N ALA A 45 -0.72 13.22 -2.68
CA ALA A 45 -1.19 12.36 -3.76
C ALA A 45 -1.40 13.15 -5.05
N ASP A 46 -1.07 12.52 -6.19
CA ASP A 46 -1.45 12.95 -7.55
C ASP A 46 -1.91 11.71 -8.32
N ILE A 47 -3.23 11.51 -8.40
CA ILE A 47 -3.83 10.24 -8.82
C ILE A 47 -4.78 10.47 -9.97
N ASP A 48 -4.60 9.69 -11.03
CA ASP A 48 -5.43 9.70 -12.22
C ASP A 48 -5.50 8.27 -12.80
N THR A 49 -6.60 7.57 -12.48
CA THR A 49 -6.89 6.22 -13.00
C THR A 49 -8.03 6.23 -14.01
N GLY A 50 -8.68 7.36 -14.20
CA GLY A 50 -9.90 7.49 -14.98
C GLY A 50 -11.17 7.00 -14.24
N ILE A 51 -11.06 6.51 -13.00
CA ILE A 51 -12.17 6.02 -12.18
C ILE A 51 -12.24 6.86 -10.89
N GLY A 52 -13.04 7.93 -10.89
CA GLY A 52 -13.01 8.95 -9.83
C GLY A 52 -13.22 8.41 -8.41
N PHE A 53 -14.01 7.34 -8.21
CA PHE A 53 -14.15 6.73 -6.89
C PHE A 53 -12.89 5.98 -6.46
N PHE A 54 -12.21 5.32 -7.40
CA PHE A 54 -10.95 4.65 -7.13
C PHE A 54 -9.82 5.65 -6.85
N ASP A 55 -9.79 6.77 -7.58
CA ASP A 55 -8.86 7.87 -7.31
C ASP A 55 -9.02 8.38 -5.86
N HIS A 56 -10.27 8.57 -5.42
CA HIS A 56 -10.58 8.97 -4.04
C HIS A 56 -10.13 7.92 -3.02
N MET A 57 -10.25 6.62 -3.32
CA MET A 57 -9.77 5.55 -2.44
C MET A 57 -8.24 5.57 -2.29
N LEU A 58 -7.52 5.74 -3.39
CA LEU A 58 -6.05 5.81 -3.40
C LEU A 58 -5.53 7.11 -2.74
N ASP A 59 -6.24 8.25 -2.91
CA ASP A 59 -5.94 9.49 -2.17
C ASP A 59 -6.09 9.27 -0.66
N GLY A 60 -7.20 8.64 -0.24
CA GLY A 60 -7.41 8.24 1.15
C GLY A 60 -6.32 7.32 1.69
N PHE A 61 -5.88 6.33 0.89
CA PHE A 61 -4.76 5.46 1.24
C PHE A 61 -3.45 6.26 1.43
N ALA A 62 -3.10 7.11 0.48
CA ALA A 62 -1.90 7.95 0.56
C ALA A 62 -1.95 8.86 1.79
N ARG A 63 -3.07 9.57 1.99
CA ARG A 63 -3.23 10.54 3.08
C ARG A 63 -3.15 9.91 4.46
N HIS A 64 -3.84 8.80 4.67
CA HIS A 64 -3.92 8.16 5.98
C HIS A 64 -2.71 7.28 6.30
N GLY A 65 -1.96 6.81 5.29
CA GLY A 65 -0.68 6.10 5.47
C GLY A 65 0.53 7.02 5.50
N PHE A 66 0.34 8.34 5.30
CA PHE A 66 1.42 9.32 5.12
C PHE A 66 2.35 9.01 3.96
N PHE A 67 1.86 8.29 2.95
CA PHE A 67 2.62 7.98 1.74
C PHE A 67 2.56 9.15 0.76
N ASP A 68 3.68 9.49 0.10
CA ASP A 68 3.57 10.30 -1.11
C ASP A 68 3.38 9.36 -2.30
N LEU A 69 2.29 9.56 -3.06
CA LEU A 69 1.81 8.63 -4.07
C LEU A 69 1.41 9.37 -5.35
N ASP A 70 2.09 9.04 -6.44
CA ASP A 70 1.76 9.51 -7.79
C ASP A 70 1.35 8.29 -8.62
N VAL A 71 0.13 8.31 -9.17
CA VAL A 71 -0.47 7.20 -9.94
C VAL A 71 -1.02 7.74 -11.24
N LYS A 72 -0.52 7.21 -12.35
CA LYS A 72 -1.04 7.49 -13.70
C LYS A 72 -1.38 6.18 -14.38
N VAL A 73 -2.62 6.06 -14.82
CA VAL A 73 -3.14 4.85 -15.46
C VAL A 73 -3.88 5.22 -16.74
N GLU A 74 -3.48 4.59 -17.83
CA GLU A 74 -4.26 4.53 -19.07
C GLU A 74 -4.75 3.08 -19.22
N GLY A 75 -6.05 2.84 -18.98
CA GLY A 75 -6.67 1.51 -19.05
C GLY A 75 -7.77 1.45 -20.10
N ASP A 76 -8.18 0.24 -20.44
CA ASP A 76 -9.22 -0.06 -21.42
C ASP A 76 -10.65 0.06 -20.84
N LEU A 77 -10.93 1.19 -20.17
CA LEU A 77 -12.20 1.48 -19.48
C LEU A 77 -13.46 1.36 -20.38
N ALA A 78 -13.28 1.30 -21.70
CA ALA A 78 -14.37 0.99 -22.63
C ALA A 78 -14.85 -0.47 -22.51
N VAL A 79 -14.03 -1.37 -21.97
CA VAL A 79 -14.38 -2.75 -21.62
C VAL A 79 -15.12 -2.74 -20.26
N ASP A 80 -14.41 -2.48 -19.20
CA ASP A 80 -14.89 -2.29 -17.83
C ASP A 80 -13.76 -1.70 -16.95
N CYS A 81 -13.94 -1.71 -15.63
CA CYS A 81 -12.93 -1.21 -14.69
C CYS A 81 -11.93 -2.29 -14.19
N HIS A 82 -12.10 -3.57 -14.60
CA HIS A 82 -11.38 -4.71 -14.03
C HIS A 82 -9.86 -4.58 -14.21
N HIS A 83 -9.39 -4.55 -15.48
CA HIS A 83 -7.97 -4.51 -15.77
C HIS A 83 -7.28 -3.28 -15.14
N THR A 84 -7.94 -2.13 -15.17
CA THR A 84 -7.43 -0.88 -14.58
C THR A 84 -7.18 -1.04 -13.07
N ILE A 85 -8.12 -1.62 -12.33
CA ILE A 85 -8.04 -1.71 -10.87
C ILE A 85 -7.10 -2.84 -10.44
N GLU A 86 -7.21 -4.03 -11.04
CA GLU A 86 -6.34 -5.17 -10.73
C GLU A 86 -4.87 -4.83 -11.01
N ASP A 87 -4.57 -4.34 -12.22
CA ASP A 87 -3.21 -4.00 -12.63
C ASP A 87 -2.62 -2.86 -11.78
N THR A 88 -3.42 -1.87 -11.38
CA THR A 88 -2.99 -0.84 -10.42
C THR A 88 -2.61 -1.47 -9.08
N GLY A 89 -3.38 -2.45 -8.60
CA GLY A 89 -3.05 -3.23 -7.40
C GLY A 89 -1.71 -3.99 -7.53
N ILE A 90 -1.47 -4.62 -8.67
CA ILE A 90 -0.19 -5.30 -8.97
C ILE A 90 0.98 -4.31 -8.93
N VAL A 91 0.84 -3.15 -9.59
CA VAL A 91 1.89 -2.13 -9.67
C VAL A 91 2.16 -1.52 -8.29
N LEU A 92 1.12 -1.19 -7.52
CA LEU A 92 1.24 -0.67 -6.16
C LEU A 92 1.92 -1.68 -5.23
N GLY A 93 1.52 -2.95 -5.28
CA GLY A 93 2.13 -4.01 -4.49
C GLY A 93 3.63 -4.18 -4.78
N ASN A 94 4.03 -4.15 -6.06
CA ASN A 94 5.42 -4.19 -6.47
C ASN A 94 6.20 -2.94 -6.04
N ALA A 95 5.59 -1.74 -6.11
CA ALA A 95 6.20 -0.51 -5.62
C ALA A 95 6.44 -0.57 -4.11
N ILE A 96 5.47 -1.04 -3.31
CA ILE A 96 5.63 -1.27 -1.86
C ILE A 96 6.79 -2.24 -1.59
N ARG A 97 6.82 -3.40 -2.26
CA ARG A 97 7.89 -4.39 -2.11
C ARG A 97 9.25 -3.82 -2.44
N LYS A 98 9.36 -3.02 -3.51
CA LYS A 98 10.60 -2.38 -3.95
C LYS A 98 11.07 -1.32 -2.95
N ALA A 99 10.15 -0.49 -2.43
CA ALA A 99 10.46 0.53 -1.43
C ALA A 99 10.92 -0.08 -0.11
N LEU A 100 10.37 -1.22 0.32
CA LEU A 100 10.73 -1.92 1.54
C LEU A 100 12.13 -2.53 1.53
N LYS A 101 12.75 -2.69 0.35
CA LYS A 101 14.12 -3.24 0.22
C LYS A 101 14.29 -4.58 0.96
N ASN A 102 15.20 -4.61 1.94
CA ASN A 102 15.54 -5.82 2.71
C ASN A 102 14.71 -6.03 3.98
N LYS A 103 13.76 -5.14 4.28
CA LYS A 103 12.87 -5.20 5.45
C LYS A 103 13.58 -5.24 6.81
N LYS A 104 14.84 -4.79 6.90
CA LYS A 104 15.58 -4.74 8.16
C LYS A 104 15.07 -3.62 9.06
N GLY A 105 14.96 -3.91 10.36
CA GLY A 105 14.60 -2.93 11.38
C GLY A 105 13.11 -2.54 11.41
N ILE A 106 12.27 -3.02 10.48
CA ILE A 106 10.84 -2.70 10.48
C ILE A 106 10.06 -3.55 11.49
N LYS A 107 8.92 -3.05 11.95
CA LYS A 107 8.01 -3.77 12.86
C LYS A 107 7.44 -5.04 12.22
N ARG A 108 7.34 -5.09 10.89
CA ARG A 108 6.81 -6.21 10.12
C ARG A 108 5.31 -6.41 10.23
N PHE A 109 4.74 -6.31 11.42
CA PHE A 109 3.32 -6.46 11.70
C PHE A 109 2.68 -5.09 11.92
N GLY A 110 1.47 -4.91 11.41
CA GLY A 110 0.66 -3.73 11.68
C GLY A 110 -0.81 -4.09 11.65
N SER A 111 -1.60 -3.37 12.42
CA SER A 111 -3.04 -3.57 12.47
C SER A 111 -3.78 -2.26 12.74
N CYS A 112 -5.01 -2.18 12.25
CA CYS A 112 -5.88 -1.04 12.50
C CYS A 112 -7.32 -1.52 12.62
N ILE A 113 -8.02 -1.05 13.65
CA ILE A 113 -9.48 -1.09 13.72
C ILE A 113 -9.95 0.33 13.51
N LEU A 114 -10.63 0.58 12.40
CA LEU A 114 -10.98 1.92 11.92
C LEU A 114 -12.49 2.10 11.84
N PRO A 115 -13.06 3.05 12.59
CA PRO A 115 -14.45 3.42 12.48
C PRO A 115 -14.65 4.47 11.38
N MET A 116 -15.78 4.37 10.67
CA MET A 116 -16.28 5.40 9.76
C MET A 116 -17.80 5.40 9.83
N ASP A 117 -18.36 6.31 10.59
CA ASP A 117 -19.78 6.38 10.97
C ASP A 117 -20.29 5.02 11.51
N GLU A 118 -21.22 4.35 10.83
CA GLU A 118 -21.75 3.04 11.21
C GLU A 118 -20.81 1.88 10.88
N THR A 119 -19.79 2.15 10.09
CA THR A 119 -18.84 1.14 9.61
C THR A 119 -17.67 0.97 10.58
N LEU A 120 -17.27 -0.26 10.82
CA LEU A 120 -16.07 -0.62 11.56
C LEU A 120 -15.30 -1.69 10.78
N VAL A 121 -14.06 -1.41 10.42
CA VAL A 121 -13.19 -2.32 9.66
C VAL A 121 -11.95 -2.67 10.46
N LEU A 122 -11.60 -3.96 10.47
CA LEU A 122 -10.31 -4.46 10.94
C LEU A 122 -9.41 -4.74 9.73
N CYS A 123 -8.19 -4.23 9.78
CA CYS A 123 -7.12 -4.59 8.86
C CYS A 123 -5.88 -5.04 9.61
N ALA A 124 -5.24 -6.14 9.17
CA ALA A 124 -3.97 -6.61 9.71
C ALA A 124 -3.02 -7.02 8.58
N VAL A 125 -1.75 -6.64 8.72
CA VAL A 125 -0.67 -6.85 7.74
C VAL A 125 0.47 -7.62 8.38
N ASP A 126 1.01 -8.63 7.66
CA ASP A 126 2.33 -9.24 7.93
C ASP A 126 3.18 -9.17 6.66
N LEU A 127 4.26 -8.41 6.69
CA LEU A 127 5.22 -8.25 5.58
C LEU A 127 6.15 -9.46 5.44
N SER A 128 5.58 -10.66 5.47
CA SER A 128 6.27 -11.96 5.61
C SER A 128 7.01 -12.44 4.35
N GLY A 129 6.86 -11.78 3.20
CA GLY A 129 7.32 -12.28 1.91
C GLY A 129 6.44 -13.39 1.29
N ARG A 130 5.41 -13.84 2.00
CA ARG A 130 4.45 -14.86 1.55
C ARG A 130 3.08 -14.21 1.35
N PRO A 131 2.55 -14.22 0.11
CA PRO A 131 1.26 -13.58 -0.16
C PRO A 131 0.10 -14.42 0.39
N TYR A 132 -0.88 -13.74 0.99
CA TYR A 132 -2.16 -14.31 1.35
C TYR A 132 -3.17 -13.21 1.62
N LEU A 133 -4.38 -13.33 1.06
CA LEU A 133 -5.50 -12.43 1.37
C LEU A 133 -6.59 -13.19 2.12
N VAL A 134 -7.04 -12.63 3.24
CA VAL A 134 -8.32 -12.94 3.87
C VAL A 134 -9.20 -11.70 3.73
N PHE A 135 -10.28 -11.80 2.99
CA PHE A 135 -11.23 -10.73 2.76
C PHE A 135 -12.62 -11.17 3.22
N ASP A 136 -13.19 -10.42 4.16
CA ASP A 136 -14.49 -10.66 4.75
C ASP A 136 -15.27 -9.33 4.72
N GLY A 137 -15.95 -9.08 3.61
CA GLY A 137 -16.76 -7.89 3.36
C GLY A 137 -17.72 -8.18 2.22
N GLU A 138 -19.00 -7.97 2.48
CA GLU A 138 -20.06 -8.11 1.48
C GLU A 138 -20.64 -6.75 1.13
N PHE A 139 -20.85 -6.51 -0.16
CA PHE A 139 -21.43 -5.28 -0.67
C PHE A 139 -22.86 -5.55 -1.13
N THR A 140 -23.76 -4.58 -0.90
CA THR A 140 -25.19 -4.70 -1.23
C THR A 140 -25.56 -4.02 -2.54
N VAL A 141 -24.59 -3.35 -3.19
CA VAL A 141 -24.74 -2.72 -4.50
C VAL A 141 -23.64 -3.20 -5.44
N GLU A 142 -23.93 -3.23 -6.73
CA GLU A 142 -22.96 -3.66 -7.74
C GLU A 142 -21.85 -2.62 -7.94
N ARG A 143 -22.15 -1.32 -7.75
CA ARG A 143 -21.23 -0.20 -8.03
C ARG A 143 -21.30 0.90 -6.99
N VAL A 144 -20.15 1.58 -6.81
CA VAL A 144 -20.07 2.90 -6.21
C VAL A 144 -19.34 3.83 -7.20
N GLY A 145 -20.03 4.84 -7.68
CA GLY A 145 -19.59 5.62 -8.83
C GLY A 145 -19.45 4.73 -10.07
N TYR A 146 -18.27 4.74 -10.69
CA TYR A 146 -17.94 3.89 -11.86
C TYR A 146 -17.06 2.69 -11.48
N MET A 147 -16.93 2.39 -10.20
CA MET A 147 -16.17 1.25 -9.68
C MET A 147 -17.12 0.10 -9.31
N ASP A 148 -16.96 -1.07 -9.90
CA ASP A 148 -17.66 -2.27 -9.51
C ASP A 148 -17.17 -2.73 -8.13
N THR A 149 -18.08 -3.08 -7.22
CA THR A 149 -17.72 -3.41 -5.82
C THR A 149 -16.92 -4.70 -5.70
N GLU A 150 -17.09 -5.64 -6.63
CA GLU A 150 -16.27 -6.86 -6.70
C GLU A 150 -14.77 -6.55 -6.86
N MET A 151 -14.42 -5.42 -7.50
CA MET A 151 -13.04 -5.00 -7.72
C MET A 151 -12.31 -4.61 -6.43
N VAL A 152 -13.01 -4.36 -5.34
CA VAL A 152 -12.38 -4.08 -4.04
C VAL A 152 -11.54 -5.27 -3.59
N LYS A 153 -12.10 -6.48 -3.67
CA LYS A 153 -11.39 -7.71 -3.31
C LYS A 153 -10.24 -8.00 -4.27
N GLU A 154 -10.45 -7.82 -5.57
CA GLU A 154 -9.44 -8.04 -6.60
C GLU A 154 -8.25 -7.08 -6.43
N PHE A 155 -8.50 -5.81 -6.14
CA PHE A 155 -7.45 -4.84 -5.81
C PHE A 155 -6.60 -5.29 -4.63
N PHE A 156 -7.21 -5.63 -3.49
CA PHE A 156 -6.47 -6.06 -2.30
C PHE A 156 -5.76 -7.40 -2.51
N TYR A 157 -6.34 -8.30 -3.32
CA TYR A 157 -5.69 -9.53 -3.73
C TYR A 157 -4.41 -9.22 -4.52
N ALA A 158 -4.52 -8.39 -5.57
CA ALA A 158 -3.39 -7.99 -6.41
C ALA A 158 -2.28 -7.32 -5.60
N VAL A 159 -2.62 -6.37 -4.71
CA VAL A 159 -1.65 -5.71 -3.81
C VAL A 159 -0.96 -6.73 -2.90
N SER A 160 -1.72 -7.60 -2.22
CA SER A 160 -1.16 -8.54 -1.25
C SER A 160 -0.19 -9.53 -1.91
N TYR A 161 -0.54 -10.02 -3.10
CA TYR A 161 0.29 -10.97 -3.86
C TYR A 161 1.54 -10.32 -4.43
N ALA A 162 1.42 -9.14 -5.03
CA ALA A 162 2.57 -8.44 -5.61
C ALA A 162 3.54 -7.93 -4.54
N ALA A 163 3.05 -7.46 -3.39
CA ALA A 163 3.89 -7.02 -2.28
C ALA A 163 4.50 -8.19 -1.48
N GLY A 164 3.93 -9.40 -1.58
CA GLY A 164 4.33 -10.54 -0.78
C GLY A 164 3.99 -10.34 0.70
N MET A 165 2.74 -9.96 1.00
CA MET A 165 2.26 -9.78 2.36
C MET A 165 1.05 -10.67 2.67
N ASN A 166 0.87 -11.03 3.94
CA ASN A 166 -0.43 -11.47 4.39
C ASN A 166 -1.27 -10.24 4.71
N LEU A 167 -2.47 -10.17 4.17
CA LEU A 167 -3.41 -9.08 4.35
C LEU A 167 -4.75 -9.65 4.79
N HIS A 168 -5.22 -9.22 5.95
CA HIS A 168 -6.54 -9.55 6.47
C HIS A 168 -7.37 -8.29 6.54
N ILE A 169 -8.54 -8.29 5.88
CA ILE A 169 -9.52 -7.20 5.93
C ILE A 169 -10.87 -7.80 6.31
N ARG A 170 -11.49 -7.26 7.36
CA ARG A 170 -12.81 -7.68 7.83
C ARG A 170 -13.70 -6.48 8.14
N VAL A 171 -14.90 -6.48 7.62
CA VAL A 171 -15.97 -5.56 8.03
C VAL A 171 -16.62 -6.14 9.28
N LEU A 172 -16.40 -5.49 10.42
CA LEU A 172 -16.98 -5.91 11.70
C LEU A 172 -18.42 -5.41 11.84
N SER A 173 -18.69 -4.23 11.30
CA SER A 173 -20.03 -3.67 11.09
C SER A 173 -20.00 -2.74 9.88
N GLY A 174 -21.12 -2.59 9.19
CA GLY A 174 -21.22 -1.71 8.03
C GLY A 174 -22.66 -1.58 7.56
N GLY A 175 -22.90 -0.71 6.60
CA GLY A 175 -24.22 -0.46 5.99
C GLY A 175 -24.09 0.29 4.68
N ASN A 176 -23.39 1.39 4.65
CA ASN A 176 -23.10 2.15 3.43
C ASN A 176 -21.87 1.58 2.73
N ASN A 177 -22.03 1.15 1.47
CA ASN A 177 -20.95 0.53 0.71
C ASN A 177 -19.76 1.47 0.47
N HIS A 178 -20.00 2.77 0.25
CA HIS A 178 -18.94 3.78 0.15
C HIS A 178 -18.12 3.81 1.45
N HIS A 179 -18.79 3.92 2.62
CA HIS A 179 -18.12 3.96 3.93
C HIS A 179 -17.31 2.68 4.18
N MET A 180 -17.85 1.50 3.82
CA MET A 180 -17.14 0.24 3.98
C MET A 180 -15.85 0.21 3.14
N ILE A 181 -15.93 0.57 1.85
CA ILE A 181 -14.77 0.57 0.96
C ILE A 181 -13.73 1.59 1.43
N GLU A 182 -14.14 2.82 1.72
CA GLU A 182 -13.24 3.87 2.17
C GLU A 182 -12.57 3.50 3.51
N ALA A 183 -13.32 2.92 4.45
CA ALA A 183 -12.76 2.42 5.72
C ALA A 183 -11.73 1.31 5.49
N MET A 184 -11.92 0.41 4.51
CA MET A 184 -10.94 -0.62 4.15
C MET A 184 -9.63 -0.01 3.66
N PHE A 185 -9.67 0.97 2.74
CA PHE A 185 -8.48 1.63 2.23
C PHE A 185 -7.73 2.40 3.32
N LYS A 186 -8.46 3.13 4.18
CA LYS A 186 -7.86 3.85 5.32
C LYS A 186 -7.27 2.89 6.37
N ALA A 187 -7.97 1.80 6.70
CA ALA A 187 -7.48 0.80 7.65
C ALA A 187 -6.23 0.09 7.13
N PHE A 188 -6.20 -0.25 5.83
CA PHE A 188 -5.03 -0.81 5.18
C PHE A 188 -3.85 0.16 5.21
N ALA A 189 -4.07 1.44 4.87
CA ALA A 189 -3.05 2.48 4.93
C ALA A 189 -2.42 2.57 6.34
N ARG A 190 -3.24 2.60 7.39
CA ARG A 190 -2.79 2.68 8.78
C ARG A 190 -2.04 1.43 9.24
N ALA A 191 -2.54 0.23 8.87
CA ALA A 191 -1.89 -1.02 9.19
C ALA A 191 -0.54 -1.17 8.47
N LEU A 192 -0.46 -0.72 7.21
CA LEU A 192 0.77 -0.71 6.44
C LEU A 192 1.79 0.27 7.04
N ASP A 193 1.38 1.51 7.35
CA ASP A 193 2.22 2.53 8.00
C ASP A 193 2.83 2.00 9.30
N GLU A 194 2.02 1.35 10.14
CA GLU A 194 2.53 0.73 11.35
C GLU A 194 3.56 -0.37 11.05
N SER A 195 3.28 -1.26 10.09
CA SER A 195 4.13 -2.42 9.79
C SER A 195 5.50 -2.04 9.21
N ILE A 196 5.57 -0.94 8.44
CA ILE A 196 6.81 -0.43 7.84
C ILE A 196 7.64 0.44 8.78
N GLY A 197 7.05 0.86 9.91
CA GLY A 197 7.72 1.67 10.92
C GLY A 197 8.94 0.95 11.49
N TYR A 198 10.03 1.69 11.74
CA TYR A 198 11.21 1.14 12.40
C TYR A 198 10.99 0.96 13.90
N ASP A 199 11.55 -0.15 14.45
CA ASP A 199 11.67 -0.34 15.90
C ASP A 199 13.17 -0.46 16.25
N PRO A 200 13.72 0.42 17.11
CA PRO A 200 15.15 0.42 17.42
C PRO A 200 15.66 -0.87 18.10
N ARG A 201 14.75 -1.70 18.59
CA ARG A 201 15.08 -3.02 19.17
C ARG A 201 15.27 -4.10 18.10
N ILE A 202 14.85 -3.85 16.85
CA ILE A 202 14.95 -4.77 15.72
C ILE A 202 16.20 -4.39 14.91
N THR A 203 17.27 -5.15 15.05
CA THR A 203 18.55 -4.86 14.39
C THR A 203 18.74 -5.55 13.05
N ASP A 204 17.87 -6.50 12.72
CA ASP A 204 17.85 -7.26 11.45
C ASP A 204 16.41 -7.51 11.02
N VAL A 205 16.12 -8.50 10.21
CA VAL A 205 14.74 -8.89 9.87
C VAL A 205 14.06 -9.55 11.07
N LEU A 206 12.83 -9.17 11.38
CA LEU A 206 12.05 -9.76 12.47
C LEU A 206 11.53 -11.15 12.07
N SER A 207 12.42 -12.12 12.03
CA SER A 207 12.10 -13.51 11.65
C SER A 207 13.08 -14.47 12.30
N THR A 208 12.56 -15.54 12.93
CA THR A 208 13.39 -16.64 13.46
C THR A 208 14.11 -17.43 12.36
N LYS A 209 13.69 -17.25 11.08
CA LYS A 209 14.33 -17.88 9.91
C LYS A 209 15.49 -17.05 9.36
N GLY A 210 15.70 -15.80 9.83
CA GLY A 210 16.70 -14.88 9.33
C GLY A 210 16.40 -14.29 7.93
N SER A 211 15.18 -14.50 7.41
CA SER A 211 14.74 -13.97 6.11
C SER A 211 13.22 -13.72 6.11
N LEU A 212 12.78 -12.79 5.21
CA LEU A 212 11.37 -12.47 4.91
C LEU A 212 11.16 -12.38 3.41
#